data_d3afa5735e1940a5ef9392330f8b2ed3
#
_entry.id   d3afa5735e1940a5ef9392330f8b2ed3
#
_cell.length_a   1.000
_cell.length_b   1.000
_cell.length_c   1.000
_cell.angle_alpha   90.00
_cell.angle_beta   90.00
_cell.angle_gamma   90.00
#
_symmetry.space_group_name_H-M   'P 1'
#
loop_
_entity.id
_entity.type
_entity.pdbx_description
1 polymer ?
#
loop_
_entity_poly.entity_id
_entity_poly.type
_entity_poly.pdbx_seq_one_letter_code
_entity_poly.pdbx_strand_id
1 'polypeptide(L)'
;MALKHLTLSLQFGDIAYAARHRAALPRHWVTRCLRHALAVDAELTVRIVDEQEGRALNASYRRKDYATNVLTFDYQQSPVVMADLVLCATVIAKEAKAQGKSLKAHYAHLLVHGALHAQGWDHETSLKDAKAMEACEVQILAGLGIANPYT
;
A
#
# COMPACT_ATOMS: atom_id res chain seq x y z
N MET A 1 20.70 5.89 -11.06
CA MET A 1 19.82 6.80 -10.30
C MET A 1 20.04 6.59 -8.82
N ALA A 2 20.12 7.67 -8.07
CA ALA A 2 20.21 7.59 -6.63
C ALA A 2 18.86 7.06 -6.06
N LEU A 3 18.94 6.11 -5.13
CA LEU A 3 17.76 5.64 -4.41
C LEU A 3 17.26 6.74 -3.48
N LYS A 4 15.95 6.88 -3.37
CA LYS A 4 15.35 7.83 -2.45
C LYS A 4 15.55 7.37 -1.01
N HIS A 5 15.73 8.32 -0.11
CA HIS A 5 15.84 8.05 1.31
C HIS A 5 14.46 7.75 1.87
N LEU A 6 14.34 6.65 2.58
CA LEU A 6 13.09 6.23 3.20
C LEU A 6 13.32 5.92 4.67
N THR A 7 12.60 6.63 5.53
CA THR A 7 12.46 6.27 6.94
C THR A 7 11.14 5.52 7.09
N LEU A 8 11.21 4.25 7.47
CA LEU A 8 10.05 3.36 7.53
C LEU A 8 9.81 2.89 8.96
N SER A 9 8.58 3.09 9.44
CA SER A 9 8.04 2.41 10.61
C SER A 9 7.07 1.34 10.13
N LEU A 10 7.38 0.07 10.39
CA LEU A 10 6.54 -1.06 10.00
C LEU A 10 5.91 -1.65 11.25
N GLN A 11 4.58 -1.60 11.33
CA GLN A 11 3.82 -1.98 12.52
C GLN A 11 2.79 -3.06 12.18
N PHE A 12 2.63 -4.00 13.10
CA PHE A 12 1.58 -5.03 12.99
C PHE A 12 0.67 -4.91 14.20
N GLY A 13 -0.62 -4.72 13.96
CA GLY A 13 -1.65 -4.82 14.97
C GLY A 13 -1.91 -6.27 15.36
N ASP A 14 -2.96 -6.50 16.13
CA ASP A 14 -3.40 -7.83 16.51
C ASP A 14 -4.22 -8.43 15.37
N ILE A 15 -3.62 -9.27 14.55
CA ILE A 15 -4.21 -9.84 13.34
C ILE A 15 -4.21 -11.35 13.36
N ALA A 16 -5.24 -11.95 12.75
CA ALA A 16 -5.31 -13.40 12.55
C ALA A 16 -4.22 -13.83 11.54
N TYR A 17 -3.67 -15.02 11.73
CA TYR A 17 -2.61 -15.57 10.87
C TYR A 17 -1.40 -14.64 10.78
N ALA A 18 -1.02 -14.04 11.90
CA ALA A 18 0.05 -13.04 11.97
C ALA A 18 1.36 -13.52 11.35
N ALA A 19 1.76 -14.77 11.59
CA ALA A 19 3.00 -15.33 11.05
C ALA A 19 2.99 -15.35 9.51
N ARG A 20 1.86 -15.67 8.90
CA ARG A 20 1.69 -15.69 7.44
C ARG A 20 1.83 -14.30 6.84
N HIS A 21 1.18 -13.30 7.47
CA HIS A 21 1.25 -11.91 7.00
C HIS A 21 2.66 -11.34 7.20
N ARG A 22 3.30 -11.62 8.32
CA ARG A 22 4.68 -11.19 8.56
C ARG A 22 5.65 -11.80 7.56
N ALA A 23 5.45 -13.08 7.20
CA ALA A 23 6.29 -13.76 6.22
C ALA A 23 6.16 -13.14 4.81
N ALA A 24 4.98 -12.59 4.47
CA ALA A 24 4.75 -11.89 3.21
C ALA A 24 5.33 -10.48 3.18
N LEU A 25 5.69 -9.92 4.34
CA LEU A 25 6.10 -8.53 4.51
C LEU A 25 7.43 -8.39 5.27
N PRO A 26 8.51 -9.08 4.86
CA PRO A 26 9.80 -8.81 5.47
C PRO A 26 10.19 -7.36 5.20
N ARG A 27 10.82 -6.72 6.17
CA ARG A 27 11.13 -5.29 6.11
C ARG A 27 11.88 -4.88 4.83
N HIS A 28 12.85 -5.68 4.39
CA HIS A 28 13.61 -5.38 3.18
C HIS A 28 12.74 -5.37 1.92
N TRP A 29 11.71 -6.22 1.86
CA TRP A 29 10.78 -6.28 0.74
C TRP A 29 9.84 -5.07 0.75
N VAL A 30 9.28 -4.73 1.92
CA VAL A 30 8.43 -3.54 2.08
C VAL A 30 9.20 -2.28 1.68
N THR A 31 10.42 -2.14 2.17
CA THR A 31 11.30 -1.01 1.83
C THR A 31 11.55 -0.94 0.32
N ARG A 32 11.83 -2.07 -0.31
CA ARG A 32 12.08 -2.13 -1.76
C ARG A 32 10.84 -1.73 -2.56
N CYS A 33 9.66 -2.26 -2.21
CA CYS A 33 8.41 -1.89 -2.87
C CYS A 33 8.16 -0.39 -2.80
N LEU A 34 8.29 0.19 -1.61
CA LEU A 34 8.02 1.61 -1.39
C LEU A 34 9.03 2.48 -2.13
N ARG A 35 10.32 2.15 -2.10
CA ARG A 35 11.35 2.92 -2.81
C ARG A 35 11.14 2.94 -4.31
N HIS A 36 10.66 1.85 -4.90
CA HIS A 36 10.38 1.81 -6.33
C HIS A 36 9.21 2.72 -6.72
N ALA A 37 8.31 3.02 -5.79
CA ALA A 37 7.18 3.91 -6.01
C ALA A 37 7.48 5.37 -5.71
N LEU A 38 8.57 5.67 -4.97
CA LEU A 38 8.87 7.03 -4.51
C LEU A 38 9.68 7.81 -5.54
N ALA A 39 9.23 9.04 -5.82
CA ALA A 39 9.96 10.02 -6.63
C ALA A 39 10.80 10.97 -5.78
N VAL A 40 10.50 11.06 -4.48
CA VAL A 40 11.18 11.94 -3.51
C VAL A 40 11.44 11.17 -2.22
N ASP A 41 12.25 11.74 -1.33
CA ASP A 41 12.48 11.17 0.00
C ASP A 41 11.17 11.10 0.79
N ALA A 42 11.06 10.14 1.70
CA ALA A 42 9.83 9.92 2.43
C ALA A 42 10.04 9.42 3.85
N GLU A 43 9.10 9.75 4.72
CA GLU A 43 8.92 9.17 6.04
C GLU A 43 7.54 8.51 6.06
N LEU A 44 7.52 7.19 6.07
CA LEU A 44 6.27 6.43 5.98
C LEU A 44 6.11 5.51 7.17
N THR A 45 4.87 5.43 7.67
CA THR A 45 4.44 4.37 8.57
C THR A 45 3.56 3.41 7.78
N VAL A 46 3.88 2.13 7.84
CA VAL A 46 3.03 1.07 7.28
C VAL A 46 2.50 0.25 8.45
N ARG A 47 1.19 0.26 8.62
CA ARG A 47 0.54 -0.48 9.69
C ARG A 47 -0.41 -1.53 9.12
N ILE A 48 -0.25 -2.76 9.57
CA ILE A 48 -1.08 -3.89 9.18
C ILE A 48 -2.11 -4.11 10.28
N VAL A 49 -3.39 -4.04 9.94
CA VAL A 49 -4.50 -4.07 10.90
C VAL A 49 -5.48 -5.20 10.58
N ASP A 50 -6.34 -5.52 11.57
CA ASP A 50 -7.47 -6.42 11.35
C ASP A 50 -8.67 -5.67 10.76
N GLU A 51 -9.75 -6.41 10.50
CA GLU A 51 -10.99 -5.85 9.93
C GLU A 51 -11.63 -4.82 10.87
N GLN A 52 -11.61 -5.06 12.18
CA GLN A 52 -12.21 -4.16 13.16
C GLN A 52 -11.50 -2.83 13.21
N GLU A 53 -10.17 -2.83 13.32
CA GLU A 53 -9.37 -1.59 13.33
C GLU A 53 -9.46 -0.87 11.98
N GLY A 54 -9.40 -1.61 10.87
CA GLY A 54 -9.52 -1.05 9.52
C GLY A 54 -10.86 -0.38 9.28
N ARG A 55 -11.95 -1.02 9.73
CA ARG A 55 -13.30 -0.46 9.64
C ARG A 55 -13.44 0.83 10.46
N ALA A 56 -12.92 0.80 11.70
CA ALA A 56 -12.96 1.97 12.58
C ALA A 56 -12.21 3.16 11.97
N LEU A 57 -11.03 2.92 11.39
CA LEU A 57 -10.23 3.97 10.75
C LEU A 57 -10.92 4.53 9.50
N ASN A 58 -11.51 3.67 8.67
CA ASN A 58 -12.21 4.09 7.47
C ASN A 58 -13.47 4.90 7.81
N ALA A 59 -14.22 4.49 8.84
CA ALA A 59 -15.39 5.21 9.32
C ALA A 59 -15.02 6.58 9.85
N SER A 60 -13.96 6.68 10.64
CA SER A 60 -13.49 7.94 11.23
C SER A 60 -12.91 8.90 10.19
N TYR A 61 -12.11 8.40 9.26
CA TYR A 61 -11.39 9.22 8.29
C TYR A 61 -12.19 9.50 7.01
N ARG A 62 -12.85 8.48 6.45
CA ARG A 62 -13.59 8.61 5.19
C ARG A 62 -15.10 8.53 5.37
N ARG A 63 -15.59 8.36 6.59
CA ARG A 63 -17.02 8.20 6.93
C ARG A 63 -17.66 7.01 6.21
N LYS A 64 -16.89 5.94 6.01
CA LYS A 64 -17.35 4.71 5.37
C LYS A 64 -17.27 3.56 6.37
N ASP A 65 -18.42 2.96 6.67
CA ASP A 65 -18.55 1.94 7.72
C ASP A 65 -18.26 0.53 7.19
N TYR A 66 -17.08 0.36 6.61
CA TYR A 66 -16.55 -0.95 6.18
C TYR A 66 -15.03 -0.90 6.15
N ALA A 67 -14.39 -2.06 6.23
CA ALA A 67 -12.95 -2.16 6.06
C ALA A 67 -12.59 -2.12 4.56
N THR A 68 -11.59 -1.33 4.21
CA THR A 68 -11.00 -1.31 2.85
C THR A 68 -9.60 -1.95 2.90
N ASN A 69 -9.03 -2.26 1.72
CA ASN A 69 -7.72 -2.90 1.65
C ASN A 69 -6.58 -1.97 2.10
N VAL A 70 -6.56 -0.73 1.65
CA VAL A 70 -5.54 0.25 2.03
C VAL A 70 -6.14 1.63 2.23
N LEU A 71 -5.72 2.30 3.32
CA LEU A 71 -6.02 3.71 3.58
C LEU A 71 -4.69 4.46 3.57
N THR A 72 -4.68 5.62 2.91
CA THR A 72 -3.52 6.51 2.89
C THR A 72 -3.87 7.79 3.63
N PHE A 73 -3.11 8.08 4.69
CA PHE A 73 -3.20 9.34 5.44
C PHE A 73 -1.98 10.18 5.03
N ASP A 74 -2.16 11.11 4.10
CA ASP A 74 -1.09 11.95 3.57
C ASP A 74 -1.00 13.26 4.33
N TYR A 75 0.10 13.46 5.03
CA TYR A 75 0.31 14.66 5.86
C TYR A 75 1.12 15.73 5.14
N GLN A 76 2.04 15.31 4.26
CA GLN A 76 2.93 16.22 3.54
C GLN A 76 3.42 15.54 2.26
N GLN A 77 3.44 16.28 1.15
CA GLN A 77 3.92 15.76 -0.13
C GLN A 77 5.30 16.26 -0.53
N SER A 78 5.73 17.38 -0.01
CA SER A 78 7.07 17.93 -0.32
C SER A 78 7.57 18.80 0.83
N PRO A 79 8.88 18.96 0.98
CA PRO A 79 9.98 18.37 0.21
C PRO A 79 10.17 16.88 0.49
N VAL A 80 9.67 16.38 1.61
CA VAL A 80 9.68 14.98 2.01
C VAL A 80 8.24 14.51 2.14
N VAL A 81 7.91 13.37 1.54
CA VAL A 81 6.59 12.77 1.69
C VAL A 81 6.46 12.23 3.12
N MET A 82 5.36 12.59 3.80
CA MET A 82 5.04 12.09 5.13
C MET A 82 3.63 11.51 5.10
N ALA A 83 3.50 10.23 5.36
CA ALA A 83 2.20 9.54 5.26
C ALA A 83 2.15 8.29 6.12
N ASP A 84 0.93 7.88 6.46
CA ASP A 84 0.65 6.57 7.03
C ASP A 84 -0.13 5.75 6.00
N LEU A 85 0.33 4.52 5.77
CA LEU A 85 -0.38 3.53 4.95
C LEU A 85 -0.93 2.46 5.89
N VAL A 86 -2.25 2.32 5.93
CA VAL A 86 -2.92 1.33 6.77
C VAL A 86 -3.51 0.25 5.88
N LEU A 87 -3.02 -0.99 6.02
CA LEU A 87 -3.42 -2.13 5.20
C LEU A 87 -4.20 -3.13 6.05
N CYS A 88 -5.40 -3.50 5.58
CA CYS A 88 -6.25 -4.45 6.28
C CYS A 88 -5.92 -5.89 5.86
N ALA A 89 -5.29 -6.64 6.76
CA ALA A 89 -4.86 -8.01 6.49
C ALA A 89 -6.02 -8.91 6.06
N THR A 90 -7.19 -8.78 6.70
CA THR A 90 -8.36 -9.61 6.41
C THR A 90 -8.86 -9.40 4.98
N VAL A 91 -9.03 -8.13 4.57
CA VAL A 91 -9.49 -7.79 3.22
C VAL A 91 -8.47 -8.22 2.18
N ILE A 92 -7.20 -7.95 2.44
CA ILE A 92 -6.10 -8.28 1.51
C ILE A 92 -5.99 -9.79 1.28
N ALA A 93 -6.12 -10.60 2.35
CA ALA A 93 -6.10 -12.06 2.22
C ALA A 93 -7.26 -12.57 1.39
N LYS A 94 -8.46 -12.02 1.59
CA LYS A 94 -9.65 -12.39 0.79
C LYS A 94 -9.47 -12.02 -0.68
N GLU A 95 -8.97 -10.83 -0.96
CA GLU A 95 -8.74 -10.36 -2.32
C GLU A 95 -7.68 -11.19 -3.05
N ALA A 96 -6.58 -11.49 -2.38
CA ALA A 96 -5.51 -12.30 -2.94
C ALA A 96 -6.02 -13.69 -3.33
N LYS A 97 -6.80 -14.32 -2.45
CA LYS A 97 -7.41 -15.61 -2.72
C LYS A 97 -8.38 -15.55 -3.90
N ALA A 98 -9.26 -14.55 -3.91
CA ALA A 98 -10.26 -14.37 -4.99
C ALA A 98 -9.61 -14.11 -6.34
N GLN A 99 -8.47 -13.42 -6.36
CA GLN A 99 -7.75 -13.06 -7.59
C GLN A 99 -6.66 -14.07 -8.00
N GLY A 100 -6.48 -15.13 -7.21
CA GLY A 100 -5.46 -16.14 -7.49
C GLY A 100 -4.03 -15.62 -7.36
N LYS A 101 -3.80 -14.64 -6.50
CA LYS A 101 -2.48 -14.03 -6.28
C LYS A 101 -1.87 -14.51 -4.97
N SER A 102 -0.53 -14.50 -4.90
CA SER A 102 0.14 -14.70 -3.62
C SER A 102 -0.11 -13.50 -2.69
N LEU A 103 -0.08 -13.75 -1.40
CA LEU A 103 -0.21 -12.67 -0.41
C LEU A 103 0.90 -11.64 -0.59
N LYS A 104 2.13 -12.08 -0.84
CA LYS A 104 3.28 -11.21 -1.11
C LYS A 104 3.04 -10.28 -2.30
N ALA A 105 2.54 -10.82 -3.42
CA ALA A 105 2.28 -10.03 -4.61
C ALA A 105 1.16 -9.01 -4.40
N HIS A 106 0.10 -9.41 -3.70
CA HIS A 106 -1.01 -8.50 -3.46
C HIS A 106 -0.62 -7.37 -2.49
N TYR A 107 0.14 -7.68 -1.44
CA TYR A 107 0.69 -6.64 -0.57
C TYR A 107 1.60 -5.68 -1.34
N ALA A 108 2.47 -6.21 -2.22
CA ALA A 108 3.33 -5.35 -3.04
C ALA A 108 2.52 -4.36 -3.87
N HIS A 109 1.44 -4.82 -4.51
CA HIS A 109 0.54 -3.96 -5.27
C HIS A 109 -0.04 -2.83 -4.41
N LEU A 110 -0.54 -3.17 -3.21
CA LEU A 110 -1.18 -2.18 -2.36
C LEU A 110 -0.18 -1.22 -1.71
N LEU A 111 1.02 -1.67 -1.40
CA LEU A 111 2.10 -0.79 -0.94
C LEU A 111 2.47 0.24 -2.01
N VAL A 112 2.63 -0.19 -3.25
CA VAL A 112 2.92 0.70 -4.37
C VAL A 112 1.75 1.68 -4.59
N HIS A 113 0.53 1.18 -4.60
CA HIS A 113 -0.69 2.00 -4.75
C HIS A 113 -0.77 3.09 -3.66
N GLY A 114 -0.60 2.70 -2.41
CA GLY A 114 -0.62 3.63 -1.28
C GLY A 114 0.51 4.67 -1.34
N ALA A 115 1.70 4.25 -1.74
CA ALA A 115 2.83 5.17 -1.88
C ALA A 115 2.61 6.19 -3.01
N LEU A 116 1.97 5.79 -4.10
CA LEU A 116 1.59 6.72 -5.17
C LEU A 116 0.54 7.71 -4.69
N HIS A 117 -0.49 7.27 -3.97
CA HIS A 117 -1.47 8.16 -3.36
C HIS A 117 -0.81 9.18 -2.43
N ALA A 118 0.14 8.74 -1.62
CA ALA A 118 0.86 9.62 -0.70
C ALA A 118 1.61 10.74 -1.44
N GLN A 119 1.95 10.52 -2.71
CA GLN A 119 2.64 11.50 -3.56
C GLN A 119 1.70 12.32 -4.41
N GLY A 120 0.38 12.19 -4.22
CA GLY A 120 -0.60 12.98 -4.93
C GLY A 120 -1.28 12.31 -6.12
N TRP A 121 -0.94 11.07 -6.45
CA TRP A 121 -1.66 10.32 -7.48
C TRP A 121 -3.08 10.03 -7.01
N ASP A 122 -4.05 10.15 -7.90
CA ASP A 122 -5.45 9.89 -7.59
C ASP A 122 -6.11 9.12 -8.71
N HIS A 123 -6.93 8.13 -8.37
CA HIS A 123 -7.67 7.30 -9.32
C HIS A 123 -9.17 7.59 -9.28
N GLU A 124 -9.63 8.46 -8.38
CA GLU A 124 -11.05 8.79 -8.19
C GLU A 124 -11.49 10.05 -8.95
N THR A 125 -10.54 10.88 -9.40
CA THR A 125 -10.85 12.17 -10.05
C THR A 125 -11.35 12.04 -11.49
N SER A 126 -10.84 11.05 -12.23
CA SER A 126 -11.28 10.80 -13.60
C SER A 126 -10.84 9.39 -14.05
N LEU A 127 -11.46 8.90 -15.13
CA LEU A 127 -11.05 7.64 -15.76
C LEU A 127 -9.64 7.75 -16.32
N LYS A 128 -9.26 8.92 -16.86
CA LYS A 128 -7.91 9.17 -17.36
C LYS A 128 -6.87 9.06 -16.25
N ASP A 129 -7.14 9.65 -15.09
CA ASP A 129 -6.24 9.60 -13.94
C ASP A 129 -6.14 8.19 -13.37
N ALA A 130 -7.25 7.44 -13.34
CA ALA A 130 -7.25 6.05 -12.92
C ALA A 130 -6.35 5.19 -13.82
N LYS A 131 -6.46 5.36 -15.14
CA LYS A 131 -5.63 4.61 -16.10
C LYS A 131 -4.16 4.97 -16.00
N ALA A 132 -3.85 6.26 -15.80
CA ALA A 132 -2.47 6.72 -15.64
C ALA A 132 -1.84 6.13 -14.38
N MET A 133 -2.57 6.10 -13.28
CA MET A 133 -2.11 5.51 -12.04
C MET A 133 -1.90 4.00 -12.17
N GLU A 134 -2.84 3.28 -12.78
CA GLU A 134 -2.71 1.85 -13.05
C GLU A 134 -1.49 1.54 -13.91
N ALA A 135 -1.25 2.32 -14.96
CA ALA A 135 -0.09 2.13 -15.83
C ALA A 135 1.21 2.33 -15.06
N CYS A 136 1.26 3.32 -14.17
CA CYS A 136 2.40 3.57 -13.30
C CYS A 136 2.65 2.39 -12.35
N GLU A 137 1.59 1.88 -11.72
CA GLU A 137 1.67 0.71 -10.84
C GLU A 137 2.21 -0.51 -11.58
N VAL A 138 1.73 -0.77 -12.78
CA VAL A 138 2.17 -1.90 -13.60
C VAL A 138 3.67 -1.83 -13.89
N GLN A 139 4.19 -0.66 -14.26
CA GLN A 139 5.62 -0.48 -14.52
C GLN A 139 6.47 -0.68 -13.26
N ILE A 140 6.04 -0.12 -12.14
CA ILE A 140 6.75 -0.26 -10.87
C ILE A 140 6.79 -1.72 -10.44
N LEU A 141 5.65 -2.40 -10.50
CA LEU A 141 5.53 -3.80 -10.11
C LEU A 141 6.35 -4.71 -11.03
N ALA A 142 6.41 -4.43 -12.32
CA ALA A 142 7.26 -5.16 -13.26
C ALA A 142 8.73 -5.07 -12.85
N GLY A 143 9.19 -3.89 -12.44
CA GLY A 143 10.54 -3.69 -11.92
C GLY A 143 10.82 -4.45 -10.62
N LEU A 144 9.79 -4.80 -9.89
CA LEU A 144 9.87 -5.61 -8.66
C LEU A 144 9.71 -7.12 -8.92
N GLY A 145 9.48 -7.52 -10.17
CA GLY A 145 9.24 -8.92 -10.53
C GLY A 145 7.82 -9.38 -10.25
N ILE A 146 6.88 -8.46 -10.11
CA ILE A 146 5.46 -8.75 -9.83
C ILE A 146 4.66 -8.61 -11.13
N ALA A 147 3.83 -9.62 -11.43
CA ALA A 147 2.97 -9.61 -12.61
C ALA A 147 1.93 -8.49 -12.56
N ASN A 148 1.46 -8.06 -13.74
CA ASN A 148 0.42 -7.04 -13.86
C ASN A 148 -0.81 -7.43 -13.03
N PRO A 149 -1.20 -6.63 -12.01
CA PRO A 149 -2.32 -7.00 -11.13
C PRO A 149 -3.69 -6.87 -11.79
N TYR A 150 -3.75 -6.23 -12.97
CA TYR A 150 -5.00 -5.93 -13.67
C TYR A 150 -5.32 -6.90 -14.81
N THR A 151 -4.51 -7.93 -14.99
CA THR A 151 -4.77 -8.97 -16.02
C THR A 151 -5.17 -10.30 -15.43
#